data_095fa758b669f817c037662409d30bdd
#
_entry.id   095fa758b669f817c037662409d30bdd
#
_cell.length_a   1.000
_cell.length_b   1.000
_cell.length_c   1.000
_cell.angle_alpha   90.00
_cell.angle_beta   90.00
_cell.angle_gamma   90.00
#
_symmetry.space_group_name_H-M   'P 1'
#
loop_
_entity.id
_entity.type
_entity.pdbx_description
1 polymer ?
#
loop_
_entity_poly.entity_id
_entity_poly.type
_entity_poly.pdbx_seq_one_letter_code
_entity_poly.pdbx_strand_id
1 'polypeptide(L)'
;MFTMRHAVCATSVALLFSALSPLPKATAQPDAPQFDLQAHRGGIALTVESTLPAFARALRTGVSTLELDVQITEDRHAVVTHDRVVSNEKCRDTAPVNAGDPEWPYVGDYVKDLTLAQVRTLDCGTKTLPKYPQQEDAPGARMPTLPEVFDLVEKYDAHDVMFNIETKVEAGAPEETAPRSQFVNAVAEDIAGADVADQVTIQSFDWGALMMMRDVAPELPLVALTNRDFLQSGKPGASPWLGGIDIDDFDGDLVAAVESFGADAISPVQGFPQDGAIGDPAFEAYVTRAMIDDAHEAGMKVIPWTVNDRQTMAHFMRIGVDGIITDRPVMLRDLMSRRGLDLPAQYRDPDAGTVRPIAQAHAHNDYEHERPLTDALDAGFTSVEADVWLKRGKLLVAHDRKDTDPSRTLESLYLDPLTERVRANGGSVYRNDDTPLQLLIDIKSKGPRTYRALDRTLRRYRKVLTQFAPRVRERAIEVVISGNRPLGLMRKQHRRYAGYDGRLGDLGSDMSPSLMPLVSDNWTNHFTWNGIGPMPAAEQAKLRSLVRRAHAGGYRLRFWATPDGRGPARTTLWSVLADSGIDHLNTDDLSGLSRFLTVRGQA
;
A
#
# COMPACT_ATOMS: atom_id res chain seq x y z
N MET A 1 -66.93 -83.15 -9.39
CA MET A 1 -65.49 -83.24 -9.29
C MET A 1 -64.99 -81.79 -9.02
N PHE A 2 -64.35 -81.61 -7.94
CA PHE A 2 -64.13 -80.34 -7.27
C PHE A 2 -63.13 -79.43 -7.99
N THR A 3 -63.53 -78.21 -8.17
CA THR A 3 -62.62 -77.08 -8.58
C THR A 3 -62.49 -76.13 -7.40
N MET A 4 -61.31 -76.06 -6.88
CA MET A 4 -60.93 -75.13 -5.83
C MET A 4 -60.59 -73.76 -6.44
N ARG A 5 -61.27 -72.70 -6.03
CA ARG A 5 -60.97 -71.29 -6.38
C ARG A 5 -59.98 -70.71 -5.34
N HIS A 6 -58.87 -70.22 -5.79
CA HIS A 6 -57.94 -69.44 -4.97
C HIS A 6 -58.30 -67.95 -5.08
N ALA A 7 -58.58 -67.35 -3.93
CA ALA A 7 -58.75 -65.91 -3.82
C ALA A 7 -57.34 -65.23 -3.65
N VAL A 8 -57.05 -64.30 -4.52
CA VAL A 8 -55.86 -63.45 -4.39
C VAL A 8 -56.27 -62.15 -3.70
N CYS A 9 -55.70 -61.93 -2.52
CA CYS A 9 -55.88 -60.72 -1.74
C CYS A 9 -54.86 -59.66 -2.26
N ALA A 10 -55.30 -58.57 -2.87
CA ALA A 10 -54.48 -57.47 -3.31
C ALA A 10 -54.40 -56.43 -2.19
N THR A 11 -53.23 -56.30 -1.59
CA THR A 11 -52.87 -55.22 -0.64
C THR A 11 -52.44 -53.99 -1.37
N SER A 12 -53.25 -52.93 -1.37
CA SER A 12 -52.91 -51.63 -1.91
C SER A 12 -52.05 -50.88 -0.91
N VAL A 13 -50.74 -50.60 -1.28
CA VAL A 13 -49.86 -49.72 -0.54
C VAL A 13 -50.08 -48.28 -1.08
N ALA A 14 -50.70 -47.45 -0.27
CA ALA A 14 -50.82 -46.02 -0.55
C ALA A 14 -49.48 -45.30 -0.26
N LEU A 15 -48.76 -44.88 -1.28
CA LEU A 15 -47.61 -44.00 -1.18
C LEU A 15 -48.10 -42.56 -0.92
N LEU A 16 -47.88 -42.06 0.30
CA LEU A 16 -48.01 -40.65 0.66
C LEU A 16 -46.83 -39.89 0.07
N PHE A 17 -47.06 -39.18 -1.04
CA PHE A 17 -46.15 -38.13 -1.53
C PHE A 17 -46.31 -36.88 -0.65
N SER A 18 -45.40 -36.67 0.30
CA SER A 18 -45.26 -35.39 0.98
C SER A 18 -44.69 -34.38 -0.03
N ALA A 19 -45.52 -33.46 -0.47
CA ALA A 19 -45.08 -32.31 -1.27
C ALA A 19 -44.20 -31.40 -0.37
N LEU A 20 -42.87 -31.46 -0.53
CA LEU A 20 -41.96 -30.45 -0.02
C LEU A 20 -42.24 -29.15 -0.80
N SER A 21 -42.91 -28.20 -0.15
CA SER A 21 -42.99 -26.83 -0.65
C SER A 21 -41.56 -26.27 -0.71
N PRO A 22 -41.15 -25.65 -1.83
CA PRO A 22 -39.86 -25.00 -1.87
C PRO A 22 -39.85 -23.87 -0.83
N LEU A 23 -38.83 -23.85 0.03
CA LEU A 23 -38.51 -22.72 0.90
C LEU A 23 -38.40 -21.45 0.03
N PRO A 24 -39.00 -20.34 0.45
CA PRO A 24 -38.79 -19.08 -0.26
C PRO A 24 -37.29 -18.82 -0.34
N LYS A 25 -36.77 -18.60 -1.57
CA LYS A 25 -35.43 -18.03 -1.77
C LYS A 25 -35.39 -16.75 -0.93
N ALA A 26 -34.47 -16.70 0.00
CA ALA A 26 -34.13 -15.45 0.66
C ALA A 26 -33.85 -14.45 -0.47
N THR A 27 -34.69 -13.46 -0.61
CA THR A 27 -34.38 -12.28 -1.43
C THR A 27 -33.12 -11.71 -0.79
N ALA A 28 -32.00 -11.75 -1.52
CA ALA A 28 -30.83 -11.00 -1.12
C ALA A 28 -31.32 -9.57 -0.85
N GLN A 29 -31.14 -9.10 0.37
CA GLN A 29 -31.28 -7.68 0.65
C GLN A 29 -30.32 -6.98 -0.31
N PRO A 30 -30.71 -5.90 -0.98
CA PRO A 30 -29.75 -5.14 -1.78
C PRO A 30 -28.58 -4.84 -0.86
N ASP A 31 -27.38 -5.23 -1.28
CA ASP A 31 -26.14 -4.94 -0.55
C ASP A 31 -26.15 -3.45 -0.22
N ALA A 32 -25.96 -3.11 1.05
CA ALA A 32 -25.80 -1.72 1.44
C ALA A 32 -24.68 -1.13 0.60
N PRO A 33 -24.84 0.08 0.04
CA PRO A 33 -23.83 0.67 -0.83
C PRO A 33 -22.49 0.65 -0.10
N GLN A 34 -21.49 0.01 -0.72
CA GLN A 34 -20.17 -0.10 -0.15
C GLN A 34 -19.56 1.30 -0.06
N PHE A 35 -19.00 1.66 1.11
CA PHE A 35 -18.33 2.94 1.32
C PHE A 35 -17.11 3.05 0.40
N ASP A 36 -17.03 4.11 -0.41
CA ASP A 36 -16.00 4.27 -1.42
C ASP A 36 -14.72 4.86 -0.82
N LEU A 37 -13.68 4.05 -0.75
CA LEU A 37 -12.33 4.43 -0.37
C LEU A 37 -11.53 4.76 -1.61
N GLN A 38 -11.32 6.06 -1.88
CA GLN A 38 -10.56 6.52 -3.03
C GLN A 38 -9.12 6.89 -2.66
N ALA A 39 -8.15 6.26 -3.33
CA ALA A 39 -6.74 6.58 -3.17
C ALA A 39 -6.36 7.77 -4.06
N HIS A 40 -6.26 8.96 -3.48
CA HIS A 40 -5.88 10.20 -4.16
C HIS A 40 -4.52 10.05 -4.84
N ARG A 41 -4.49 10.09 -6.18
CA ARG A 41 -3.29 9.90 -7.04
C ARG A 41 -2.50 8.62 -6.70
N GLY A 42 -3.20 7.55 -6.31
CA GLY A 42 -2.60 6.31 -5.86
C GLY A 42 -2.20 6.27 -4.38
N GLY A 43 -2.57 7.28 -3.58
CA GLY A 43 -2.27 7.38 -2.14
C GLY A 43 -0.95 8.09 -1.87
N ILE A 44 -0.92 9.41 -2.02
CA ILE A 44 0.28 10.28 -1.97
C ILE A 44 1.13 10.04 -0.72
N ALA A 45 0.53 9.78 0.43
CA ALA A 45 1.30 9.57 1.67
C ALA A 45 2.10 8.24 1.68
N LEU A 46 1.83 7.33 0.75
CA LEU A 46 2.46 6.00 0.67
C LEU A 46 3.64 5.96 -0.30
N THR A 47 3.40 6.40 -1.54
CA THR A 47 4.35 6.31 -2.65
C THR A 47 4.26 7.58 -3.48
N VAL A 48 5.30 7.93 -4.22
CA VAL A 48 5.29 9.10 -5.10
C VAL A 48 4.10 9.05 -6.05
N GLU A 49 3.26 10.09 -5.98
CA GLU A 49 1.96 10.22 -6.64
C GLU A 49 1.99 9.98 -8.15
N SER A 50 0.84 9.60 -8.72
CA SER A 50 0.61 9.53 -10.17
C SER A 50 1.62 8.65 -10.91
N THR A 51 2.12 7.58 -10.26
CA THR A 51 3.04 6.61 -10.84
C THR A 51 2.47 5.20 -10.80
N LEU A 52 2.88 4.32 -11.74
CA LEU A 52 2.45 2.91 -11.69
C LEU A 52 2.79 2.23 -10.36
N PRO A 53 3.95 2.47 -9.70
CA PRO A 53 4.21 1.99 -8.35
C PRO A 53 3.21 2.47 -7.29
N ALA A 54 2.72 3.73 -7.37
CA ALA A 54 1.71 4.24 -6.46
C ALA A 54 0.36 3.51 -6.63
N PHE A 55 -0.10 3.36 -7.86
CA PHE A 55 -1.34 2.62 -8.15
C PHE A 55 -1.23 1.14 -7.75
N ALA A 56 -0.11 0.49 -8.05
CA ALA A 56 0.19 -0.87 -7.59
C ALA A 56 0.16 -0.98 -6.05
N ARG A 57 0.66 0.04 -5.34
CA ARG A 57 0.60 0.11 -3.87
C ARG A 57 -0.84 0.26 -3.37
N ALA A 58 -1.65 1.09 -4.02
CA ALA A 58 -3.07 1.25 -3.71
C ALA A 58 -3.84 -0.08 -3.88
N LEU A 59 -3.63 -0.81 -4.98
CA LEU A 59 -4.23 -2.13 -5.22
C LEU A 59 -3.86 -3.13 -4.11
N ARG A 60 -2.59 -3.18 -3.71
CA ARG A 60 -2.14 -4.04 -2.61
C ARG A 60 -2.68 -3.61 -1.25
N THR A 61 -2.90 -2.32 -1.05
CA THR A 61 -3.53 -1.78 0.16
C THR A 61 -5.00 -2.20 0.25
N GLY A 62 -5.68 -2.32 -0.87
CA GLY A 62 -7.10 -2.61 -0.98
C GLY A 62 -7.93 -1.34 -0.86
N VAL A 63 -8.14 -0.70 -1.98
CA VAL A 63 -8.98 0.49 -2.17
C VAL A 63 -10.15 0.16 -3.08
N SER A 64 -11.24 0.92 -2.98
CA SER A 64 -12.39 0.77 -3.89
C SER A 64 -12.09 1.42 -5.23
N THR A 65 -11.39 2.56 -5.20
CA THR A 65 -11.21 3.43 -6.35
C THR A 65 -9.79 3.99 -6.40
N LEU A 66 -9.17 3.92 -7.56
CA LEU A 66 -7.98 4.68 -7.90
C LEU A 66 -8.42 6.05 -8.41
N GLU A 67 -8.10 7.08 -7.65
CA GLU A 67 -8.30 8.45 -8.11
C GLU A 67 -7.02 8.93 -8.81
N LEU A 68 -7.17 9.60 -9.95
CA LEU A 68 -6.07 10.03 -10.80
C LEU A 68 -6.44 11.22 -11.67
N ASP A 69 -5.42 12.04 -11.97
CA ASP A 69 -5.51 13.25 -12.77
C ASP A 69 -4.87 13.04 -14.14
N VAL A 70 -5.45 13.57 -15.21
CA VAL A 70 -4.83 13.53 -16.53
C VAL A 70 -4.55 14.93 -17.09
N GLN A 71 -3.41 15.04 -17.78
CA GLN A 71 -3.06 16.16 -18.68
C GLN A 71 -2.91 15.62 -20.10
N ILE A 72 -3.04 16.49 -21.10
CA ILE A 72 -2.92 16.11 -22.51
C ILE A 72 -1.63 16.69 -23.09
N THR A 73 -0.81 15.83 -23.69
CA THR A 73 0.42 16.21 -24.38
C THR A 73 0.16 16.91 -25.72
N GLU A 74 1.21 17.55 -26.30
CA GLU A 74 1.13 18.18 -27.64
C GLU A 74 0.62 17.20 -28.70
N ASP A 75 1.10 15.97 -28.68
CA ASP A 75 0.70 14.88 -29.59
C ASP A 75 -0.54 14.10 -29.10
N ARG A 76 -1.32 14.69 -28.17
CA ARG A 76 -2.67 14.30 -27.73
C ARG A 76 -2.78 12.97 -26.97
N HIS A 77 -1.77 12.63 -26.21
CA HIS A 77 -1.85 11.50 -25.28
C HIS A 77 -2.30 11.97 -23.89
N ALA A 78 -3.21 11.22 -23.27
CA ALA A 78 -3.55 11.41 -21.86
C ALA A 78 -2.43 10.83 -20.98
N VAL A 79 -1.70 11.70 -20.28
CA VAL A 79 -0.68 11.33 -19.31
C VAL A 79 -1.17 11.59 -17.88
N VAL A 80 -0.85 10.69 -16.97
CA VAL A 80 -1.33 10.77 -15.60
C VAL A 80 -0.40 11.64 -14.75
N THR A 81 -0.83 12.87 -14.51
CA THR A 81 -0.15 13.87 -13.68
C THR A 81 -1.13 14.97 -13.28
N HIS A 82 -0.98 15.50 -12.07
CA HIS A 82 -1.85 16.57 -11.57
C HIS A 82 -1.50 17.95 -12.14
N ASP A 83 -0.21 18.28 -12.16
CA ASP A 83 0.23 19.62 -12.46
C ASP A 83 0.27 19.85 -13.98
N ARG A 84 -0.23 20.98 -14.43
CA ARG A 84 -0.18 21.37 -15.85
C ARG A 84 1.23 21.75 -16.31
N VAL A 85 2.11 22.11 -15.36
CA VAL A 85 3.53 22.34 -15.57
C VAL A 85 4.32 21.17 -15.03
N VAL A 86 5.33 20.68 -15.73
CA VAL A 86 6.23 19.65 -15.22
C VAL A 86 6.93 20.15 -13.95
N SER A 87 6.46 19.71 -12.80
CA SER A 87 6.87 20.22 -11.50
C SER A 87 8.28 19.82 -11.13
N ASN A 88 9.09 20.81 -10.83
CA ASN A 88 10.44 20.59 -10.30
C ASN A 88 10.44 19.95 -8.88
N GLU A 89 9.34 20.01 -8.12
CA GLU A 89 9.25 19.35 -6.82
C GLU A 89 9.06 17.84 -6.97
N LYS A 90 8.47 17.39 -8.08
CA LYS A 90 8.09 15.98 -8.32
C LYS A 90 8.99 15.30 -9.34
N CYS A 91 9.33 15.98 -10.43
CA CYS A 91 10.08 15.41 -11.55
C CYS A 91 11.50 15.98 -11.66
N ARG A 92 12.33 15.28 -12.40
CA ARG A 92 13.66 15.75 -12.84
C ARG A 92 13.92 15.34 -14.27
N ASP A 93 14.66 16.17 -14.97
CA ASP A 93 15.18 15.84 -16.29
C ASP A 93 16.23 14.72 -16.20
N THR A 94 16.25 13.81 -17.17
CA THR A 94 17.27 12.77 -17.28
C THR A 94 18.12 12.93 -18.54
N ALA A 95 17.50 13.06 -19.71
CA ALA A 95 18.15 13.29 -20.98
C ALA A 95 17.15 13.89 -21.99
N PRO A 96 17.57 14.71 -22.96
CA PRO A 96 16.72 15.14 -24.05
C PRO A 96 16.32 13.95 -24.95
N VAL A 97 15.15 14.04 -25.59
CA VAL A 97 14.73 13.05 -26.58
C VAL A 97 15.70 12.95 -27.74
N ASN A 98 16.20 14.10 -28.21
CA ASN A 98 17.19 14.20 -29.27
C ASN A 98 18.31 15.15 -28.87
N ALA A 99 19.51 14.90 -29.33
CA ALA A 99 20.63 15.82 -29.11
C ALA A 99 20.30 17.19 -29.73
N GLY A 100 20.28 18.25 -28.89
CA GLY A 100 19.96 19.61 -29.31
C GLY A 100 18.47 19.94 -29.38
N ASP A 101 17.61 19.15 -28.70
CA ASP A 101 16.20 19.47 -28.52
C ASP A 101 16.04 20.88 -27.91
N PRO A 102 15.37 21.82 -28.62
CA PRO A 102 15.29 23.23 -28.20
C PRO A 102 14.43 23.41 -26.93
N GLU A 103 13.57 22.48 -26.59
CA GLU A 103 12.68 22.51 -25.43
C GLU A 103 13.35 21.92 -24.18
N TRP A 104 14.54 21.34 -24.32
CA TRP A 104 15.29 20.84 -23.18
C TRP A 104 15.89 21.98 -22.33
N PRO A 105 15.77 21.99 -20.99
CA PRO A 105 15.14 20.97 -20.10
C PRO A 105 13.62 21.11 -20.02
N TYR A 106 12.88 19.99 -19.90
CA TYR A 106 11.42 19.95 -19.91
C TYR A 106 10.77 20.28 -18.55
N VAL A 107 11.54 20.20 -17.45
CA VAL A 107 11.04 20.62 -16.13
C VAL A 107 10.82 22.12 -16.11
N GLY A 108 9.56 22.52 -15.88
CA GLY A 108 9.10 23.91 -15.91
C GLY A 108 8.21 24.24 -17.10
N ASP A 109 8.13 23.36 -18.11
CA ASP A 109 7.27 23.54 -19.28
C ASP A 109 5.86 23.01 -19.03
N TYR A 110 4.89 23.51 -19.80
CA TYR A 110 3.54 22.97 -19.78
C TYR A 110 3.49 21.60 -20.45
N VAL A 111 2.77 20.66 -19.83
CA VAL A 111 2.61 19.30 -20.37
C VAL A 111 2.00 19.33 -21.79
N LYS A 112 1.07 20.27 -22.05
CA LYS A 112 0.43 20.43 -23.37
C LYS A 112 1.39 20.83 -24.49
N ASP A 113 2.55 21.36 -24.16
CA ASP A 113 3.57 21.83 -25.11
C ASP A 113 4.68 20.77 -25.31
N LEU A 114 4.62 19.65 -24.61
CA LEU A 114 5.55 18.53 -24.70
C LEU A 114 4.91 17.32 -25.37
N THR A 115 5.65 16.64 -26.22
CA THR A 115 5.25 15.34 -26.77
C THR A 115 5.36 14.24 -25.72
N LEU A 116 4.63 13.14 -25.90
CA LEU A 116 4.74 11.95 -25.04
C LEU A 116 6.20 11.45 -24.97
N ALA A 117 6.92 11.49 -26.08
CA ALA A 117 8.34 11.08 -26.12
C ALA A 117 9.21 11.91 -25.17
N GLN A 118 9.00 13.24 -25.08
CA GLN A 118 9.70 14.14 -24.16
C GLN A 118 9.31 13.88 -22.70
N VAL A 119 8.01 13.79 -22.41
CA VAL A 119 7.48 13.46 -21.08
C VAL A 119 8.05 12.13 -20.57
N ARG A 120 8.24 11.14 -21.45
CA ARG A 120 8.79 9.82 -21.11
C ARG A 120 10.26 9.83 -20.72
N THR A 121 11.00 10.90 -20.94
CA THR A 121 12.40 11.02 -20.48
C THR A 121 12.49 11.50 -19.03
N LEU A 122 11.41 12.01 -18.46
CA LEU A 122 11.40 12.52 -17.09
C LEU A 122 11.43 11.37 -16.05
N ASP A 123 12.14 11.59 -14.95
CA ASP A 123 12.02 10.76 -13.75
C ASP A 123 11.17 11.51 -12.72
N CYS A 124 9.95 11.03 -12.52
CA CYS A 124 8.97 11.60 -11.59
C CYS A 124 8.78 10.73 -10.33
N GLY A 125 9.65 9.76 -10.10
CA GLY A 125 9.56 8.86 -8.96
C GLY A 125 10.66 9.02 -7.91
N THR A 126 11.73 9.74 -8.20
CA THR A 126 12.86 9.88 -7.27
C THR A 126 12.62 10.90 -6.14
N LYS A 127 11.80 11.92 -6.38
CA LYS A 127 11.58 13.01 -5.44
C LYS A 127 10.38 12.74 -4.56
N THR A 128 10.58 12.71 -3.24
CA THR A 128 9.51 12.61 -2.24
C THR A 128 9.11 14.00 -1.76
N LEU A 129 7.84 14.14 -1.40
CA LEU A 129 7.30 15.42 -0.93
C LEU A 129 7.66 15.68 0.53
N PRO A 130 8.10 16.89 0.91
CA PRO A 130 8.42 17.24 2.30
C PRO A 130 7.25 17.04 3.27
N LYS A 131 6.01 17.20 2.81
CA LYS A 131 4.78 16.96 3.59
C LYS A 131 4.63 15.48 3.97
N TYR A 132 5.25 14.57 3.22
CA TYR A 132 5.16 13.12 3.43
C TYR A 132 6.56 12.49 3.55
N PRO A 133 7.27 12.70 4.68
CA PRO A 133 8.66 12.26 4.82
C PRO A 133 8.86 10.74 4.80
N GLN A 134 7.77 9.97 4.96
CA GLN A 134 7.78 8.50 4.88
C GLN A 134 7.32 7.97 3.51
N GLN A 135 7.01 8.85 2.56
CA GLN A 135 6.64 8.48 1.21
C GLN A 135 7.75 7.64 0.57
N GLU A 136 7.38 6.49 0.01
CA GLU A 136 8.31 5.65 -0.74
C GLU A 136 8.63 6.29 -2.09
N ASP A 137 9.92 6.43 -2.39
CA ASP A 137 10.37 6.83 -3.72
C ASP A 137 10.30 5.65 -4.71
N ALA A 138 10.18 5.97 -5.98
CA ALA A 138 10.17 5.01 -7.08
C ALA A 138 11.11 5.49 -8.21
N PRO A 139 12.45 5.52 -8.00
CA PRO A 139 13.39 6.09 -8.94
C PRO A 139 13.28 5.51 -10.35
N GLY A 140 13.24 6.39 -11.34
CA GLY A 140 13.04 6.04 -12.72
C GLY A 140 11.57 5.84 -13.12
N ALA A 141 10.62 5.95 -12.19
CA ALA A 141 9.21 5.99 -12.53
C ALA A 141 8.90 7.24 -13.35
N ARG A 142 8.07 7.06 -14.38
CA ARG A 142 7.69 8.10 -15.35
C ARG A 142 6.24 8.47 -15.15
N MET A 143 5.79 9.56 -15.73
CA MET A 143 4.36 9.82 -15.91
C MET A 143 3.80 8.71 -16.79
N PRO A 144 2.86 7.86 -16.29
CA PRO A 144 2.23 6.86 -17.13
C PRO A 144 1.20 7.50 -18.06
N THR A 145 0.88 6.84 -19.15
CA THR A 145 -0.34 7.13 -19.91
C THR A 145 -1.54 6.51 -19.20
N LEU A 146 -2.73 7.00 -19.50
CA LEU A 146 -3.97 6.45 -18.94
C LEU A 146 -4.14 4.95 -19.28
N PRO A 147 -3.92 4.47 -20.52
CA PRO A 147 -3.93 3.04 -20.82
C PRO A 147 -2.97 2.19 -19.99
N GLU A 148 -1.77 2.70 -19.63
CA GLU A 148 -0.85 1.94 -18.78
C GLU A 148 -1.36 1.74 -17.34
N VAL A 149 -2.20 2.65 -16.84
CA VAL A 149 -2.87 2.45 -15.55
C VAL A 149 -3.98 1.40 -15.66
N PHE A 150 -4.71 1.37 -16.78
CA PHE A 150 -5.69 0.31 -17.05
C PHE A 150 -5.02 -1.06 -17.17
N ASP A 151 -3.93 -1.15 -17.95
CA ASP A 151 -3.11 -2.37 -18.07
C ASP A 151 -2.57 -2.87 -16.72
N LEU A 152 -2.23 -1.96 -15.81
CA LEU A 152 -1.81 -2.32 -14.47
C LEU A 152 -2.93 -2.99 -13.68
N VAL A 153 -4.15 -2.44 -13.71
CA VAL A 153 -5.30 -2.99 -12.98
C VAL A 153 -5.71 -4.35 -13.55
N GLU A 154 -5.72 -4.49 -14.88
CA GLU A 154 -5.91 -5.77 -15.57
C GLU A 154 -4.85 -6.80 -15.15
N LYS A 155 -3.57 -6.42 -15.15
CA LYS A 155 -2.47 -7.28 -14.71
C LYS A 155 -2.64 -7.78 -13.28
N TYR A 156 -3.27 -6.99 -12.39
CA TYR A 156 -3.59 -7.38 -11.00
C TYR A 156 -4.86 -8.21 -10.88
N ASP A 157 -5.60 -8.47 -11.98
CA ASP A 157 -6.93 -9.11 -11.98
C ASP A 157 -7.90 -8.37 -11.03
N ALA A 158 -7.84 -7.02 -11.06
CA ALA A 158 -8.50 -6.15 -10.10
C ALA A 158 -9.79 -5.52 -10.67
N HIS A 159 -10.64 -6.34 -11.28
CA HIS A 159 -11.85 -5.91 -11.99
C HIS A 159 -12.93 -5.25 -11.11
N ASP A 160 -12.83 -5.38 -9.78
CA ASP A 160 -13.74 -4.71 -8.83
C ASP A 160 -13.26 -3.29 -8.44
N VAL A 161 -12.07 -2.87 -8.90
CA VAL A 161 -11.51 -1.55 -8.59
C VAL A 161 -11.96 -0.54 -9.62
N MET A 162 -12.50 0.59 -9.14
CA MET A 162 -12.95 1.69 -9.98
C MET A 162 -11.80 2.67 -10.28
N PHE A 163 -11.95 3.43 -11.34
CA PHE A 163 -11.14 4.61 -11.65
C PHE A 163 -12.00 5.87 -11.51
N ASN A 164 -11.50 6.88 -10.81
CA ASN A 164 -12.08 8.21 -10.80
C ASN A 164 -11.11 9.17 -11.49
N ILE A 165 -11.37 9.50 -12.76
CA ILE A 165 -10.43 10.18 -13.66
C ILE A 165 -10.76 11.66 -13.73
N GLU A 166 -9.85 12.52 -13.24
CA GLU A 166 -10.00 13.96 -13.36
C GLU A 166 -9.44 14.48 -14.68
N THR A 167 -10.30 15.14 -15.48
CA THR A 167 -9.84 15.96 -16.59
C THR A 167 -9.39 17.32 -16.07
N LYS A 168 -8.07 17.56 -16.06
CA LYS A 168 -7.44 18.75 -15.46
C LYS A 168 -7.51 19.97 -16.38
N VAL A 169 -8.69 20.30 -16.91
CA VAL A 169 -8.89 21.53 -17.68
C VAL A 169 -8.75 22.75 -16.77
N GLU A 170 -7.89 23.69 -17.12
CA GLU A 170 -7.72 24.95 -16.39
C GLU A 170 -8.67 26.00 -16.98
N ALA A 171 -9.92 26.03 -16.49
CA ALA A 171 -10.95 26.93 -17.04
C ALA A 171 -10.66 28.42 -16.75
N GLY A 172 -9.84 28.73 -15.71
CA GLY A 172 -9.43 30.08 -15.34
C GLY A 172 -8.28 30.65 -16.21
N ALA A 173 -7.49 29.75 -16.84
CA ALA A 173 -6.37 30.09 -17.72
C ALA A 173 -6.28 29.03 -18.85
N PRO A 174 -7.21 29.03 -19.79
CA PRO A 174 -7.35 27.96 -20.78
C PRO A 174 -6.16 27.81 -21.73
N GLU A 175 -5.27 28.79 -21.79
CA GLU A 175 -4.01 28.74 -22.53
C GLU A 175 -2.92 27.87 -21.83
N GLU A 176 -3.11 27.53 -20.56
CA GLU A 176 -2.14 26.75 -19.79
C GLU A 176 -2.36 25.23 -19.86
N THR A 177 -3.50 24.79 -20.38
CA THR A 177 -3.82 23.38 -20.62
C THR A 177 -4.25 23.14 -22.07
N ALA A 178 -4.34 21.89 -22.49
CA ALA A 178 -4.98 21.54 -23.76
C ALA A 178 -6.45 21.98 -23.77
N PRO A 179 -7.06 22.20 -24.94
CA PRO A 179 -8.48 22.52 -25.03
C PRO A 179 -9.37 21.42 -24.44
N ARG A 180 -10.48 21.80 -23.79
CA ARG A 180 -11.50 20.88 -23.22
C ARG A 180 -11.82 19.68 -24.10
N SER A 181 -12.04 19.93 -25.41
CA SER A 181 -12.36 18.86 -26.38
C SER A 181 -11.25 17.82 -26.55
N GLN A 182 -9.99 18.20 -26.37
CA GLN A 182 -8.88 17.23 -26.44
C GLN A 182 -8.84 16.34 -25.19
N PHE A 183 -9.12 16.88 -24.00
CA PHE A 183 -9.26 16.08 -22.78
C PHE A 183 -10.39 15.05 -22.94
N VAL A 184 -11.58 15.52 -23.30
CA VAL A 184 -12.77 14.66 -23.42
C VAL A 184 -12.55 13.55 -24.45
N ASN A 185 -12.05 13.88 -25.63
CA ASN A 185 -11.87 12.89 -26.70
C ASN A 185 -10.76 11.88 -26.34
N ALA A 186 -9.59 12.34 -25.85
CA ALA A 186 -8.49 11.45 -25.53
C ALA A 186 -8.86 10.47 -24.40
N VAL A 187 -9.51 10.97 -23.35
CA VAL A 187 -9.94 10.13 -22.23
C VAL A 187 -11.01 9.14 -22.64
N ALA A 188 -12.03 9.58 -23.43
CA ALA A 188 -13.07 8.69 -23.91
C ALA A 188 -12.52 7.61 -24.87
N GLU A 189 -11.58 7.98 -25.77
CA GLU A 189 -10.90 7.04 -26.66
C GLU A 189 -10.08 5.98 -25.88
N ASP A 190 -9.34 6.40 -24.87
CA ASP A 190 -8.55 5.50 -24.02
C ASP A 190 -9.43 4.52 -23.24
N ILE A 191 -10.55 5.00 -22.66
CA ILE A 191 -11.53 4.17 -21.91
C ILE A 191 -12.17 3.14 -22.85
N ALA A 192 -12.65 3.58 -24.01
CA ALA A 192 -13.26 2.70 -25.00
C ALA A 192 -12.25 1.68 -25.56
N GLY A 193 -10.99 2.10 -25.76
CA GLY A 193 -9.92 1.23 -26.24
C GLY A 193 -9.53 0.13 -25.25
N ALA A 194 -9.67 0.39 -23.95
CA ALA A 194 -9.37 -0.57 -22.88
C ALA A 194 -10.59 -1.41 -22.46
N ASP A 195 -11.81 -1.09 -22.93
CA ASP A 195 -13.08 -1.77 -22.56
C ASP A 195 -13.34 -1.74 -21.01
N VAL A 196 -13.09 -0.58 -20.38
CA VAL A 196 -13.19 -0.40 -18.92
C VAL A 196 -14.29 0.57 -18.48
N ALA A 197 -15.24 0.89 -19.37
CA ALA A 197 -16.30 1.87 -19.11
C ALA A 197 -17.09 1.58 -17.82
N ASP A 198 -17.34 0.31 -17.52
CA ASP A 198 -18.06 -0.12 -16.30
C ASP A 198 -17.27 0.13 -15.00
N GLN A 199 -15.96 0.42 -15.11
CA GLN A 199 -15.07 0.69 -13.96
C GLN A 199 -14.70 2.17 -13.81
N VAL A 200 -15.23 3.07 -14.66
CA VAL A 200 -14.79 4.46 -14.73
C VAL A 200 -15.87 5.44 -14.28
N THR A 201 -15.47 6.44 -13.51
CA THR A 201 -16.19 7.71 -13.31
C THR A 201 -15.30 8.85 -13.77
N ILE A 202 -15.89 9.90 -14.34
CA ILE A 202 -15.18 11.10 -14.80
C ILE A 202 -15.44 12.25 -13.83
N GLN A 203 -14.39 12.84 -13.28
CA GLN A 203 -14.50 14.03 -12.45
C GLN A 203 -13.84 15.24 -13.13
N SER A 204 -14.31 16.44 -12.84
CA SER A 204 -13.71 17.69 -13.27
C SER A 204 -14.17 18.88 -12.45
N PHE A 205 -13.27 19.85 -12.24
CA PHE A 205 -13.67 21.20 -11.82
C PHE A 205 -14.31 22.00 -12.97
N ASP A 206 -13.93 21.70 -14.21
CA ASP A 206 -14.56 22.27 -15.39
C ASP A 206 -15.84 21.45 -15.76
N TRP A 207 -16.99 21.91 -15.26
CA TRP A 207 -18.26 21.24 -15.54
C TRP A 207 -18.61 21.22 -17.03
N GLY A 208 -18.05 22.17 -17.80
CA GLY A 208 -18.20 22.12 -19.24
C GLY A 208 -17.52 20.91 -19.90
N ALA A 209 -16.44 20.38 -19.29
CA ALA A 209 -15.83 19.13 -19.72
C ALA A 209 -16.73 17.94 -19.38
N LEU A 210 -17.40 17.95 -18.22
CA LEU A 210 -18.38 16.92 -17.83
C LEU A 210 -19.59 16.91 -18.78
N MET A 211 -20.15 18.08 -19.11
CA MET A 211 -21.24 18.20 -20.06
C MET A 211 -20.85 17.68 -21.44
N MET A 212 -19.63 18.01 -21.90
CA MET A 212 -19.12 17.51 -23.18
C MET A 212 -18.86 15.98 -23.11
N MET A 213 -18.40 15.45 -21.97
CA MET A 213 -18.23 14.02 -21.80
C MET A 213 -19.56 13.28 -21.86
N ARG A 214 -20.63 13.83 -21.29
CA ARG A 214 -22.01 13.28 -21.42
C ARG A 214 -22.45 13.14 -22.86
N ASP A 215 -22.03 14.08 -23.73
CA ASP A 215 -22.37 14.02 -25.17
C ASP A 215 -21.53 12.95 -25.92
N VAL A 216 -20.27 12.72 -25.50
CA VAL A 216 -19.32 11.81 -26.19
C VAL A 216 -19.45 10.37 -25.67
N ALA A 217 -19.60 10.19 -24.37
CA ALA A 217 -19.68 8.89 -23.67
C ALA A 217 -20.80 8.93 -22.61
N PRO A 218 -22.08 8.88 -23.05
CA PRO A 218 -23.22 9.09 -22.13
C PRO A 218 -23.40 8.03 -21.07
N GLU A 219 -22.74 6.88 -21.21
CA GLU A 219 -22.73 5.79 -20.22
C GLU A 219 -21.84 6.06 -19.00
N LEU A 220 -20.86 6.97 -19.11
CA LEU A 220 -19.92 7.22 -18.02
C LEU A 220 -20.56 8.09 -16.93
N PRO A 221 -20.51 7.65 -15.65
CA PRO A 221 -20.94 8.47 -14.52
C PRO A 221 -20.05 9.71 -14.37
N LEU A 222 -20.68 10.85 -14.08
CA LEU A 222 -20.02 12.15 -13.95
C LEU A 222 -19.99 12.61 -12.48
N VAL A 223 -18.85 13.13 -12.06
CA VAL A 223 -18.59 13.63 -10.71
C VAL A 223 -18.22 15.11 -10.77
N ALA A 224 -19.06 15.97 -10.23
CA ALA A 224 -18.84 17.40 -10.19
C ALA A 224 -17.88 17.77 -9.05
N LEU A 225 -16.58 17.98 -9.38
CA LEU A 225 -15.64 18.56 -8.44
C LEU A 225 -16.01 20.03 -8.15
N THR A 226 -15.91 20.43 -6.92
CA THR A 226 -16.22 21.80 -6.53
C THR A 226 -15.40 22.33 -5.37
N ASN A 227 -15.16 23.63 -5.44
CA ASN A 227 -14.60 24.44 -4.38
C ASN A 227 -15.38 25.75 -4.36
N ARG A 228 -15.74 26.24 -3.17
CA ARG A 228 -16.46 27.52 -2.98
C ARG A 228 -15.88 28.66 -3.81
N ASP A 229 -14.57 28.72 -3.94
CA ASP A 229 -13.87 29.80 -4.65
C ASP A 229 -14.10 29.77 -6.17
N PHE A 230 -14.52 28.62 -6.72
CA PHE A 230 -14.81 28.44 -8.15
C PHE A 230 -16.27 28.75 -8.51
N LEU A 231 -17.17 28.84 -7.54
CA LEU A 231 -18.60 29.07 -7.80
C LEU A 231 -18.91 30.49 -8.28
N GLN A 232 -18.12 31.48 -7.88
CA GLN A 232 -18.32 32.93 -8.20
C GLN A 232 -19.65 33.50 -7.65
N SER A 233 -20.21 32.90 -6.58
CA SER A 233 -21.49 33.32 -5.98
C SER A 233 -21.53 34.80 -5.65
N GLY A 234 -22.65 35.47 -5.92
CA GLY A 234 -22.87 36.90 -5.68
C GLY A 234 -22.10 37.83 -6.62
N LYS A 235 -21.58 37.31 -7.74
CA LYS A 235 -20.87 38.08 -8.77
C LYS A 235 -21.61 37.94 -10.10
N PRO A 236 -21.64 39.00 -10.95
CA PRO A 236 -22.32 38.93 -12.23
C PRO A 236 -21.73 37.91 -13.18
N GLY A 237 -22.58 37.06 -13.75
CA GLY A 237 -22.27 36.11 -14.82
C GLY A 237 -21.70 34.78 -14.33
N ALA A 238 -21.73 33.80 -15.21
CA ALA A 238 -21.30 32.45 -14.93
C ALA A 238 -19.78 32.35 -14.65
N SER A 239 -19.41 31.53 -13.70
CA SER A 239 -18.00 31.18 -13.49
C SER A 239 -17.44 30.42 -14.70
N PRO A 240 -16.17 30.64 -15.11
CA PRO A 240 -15.54 29.87 -16.19
C PRO A 240 -15.51 28.37 -15.90
N TRP A 241 -15.54 27.97 -14.62
CA TRP A 241 -15.50 26.58 -14.18
C TRP A 241 -16.83 25.83 -14.32
N LEU A 242 -17.96 26.55 -14.34
CA LEU A 242 -19.29 25.93 -14.28
C LEU A 242 -19.92 25.65 -15.65
N GLY A 243 -19.12 25.67 -16.72
CA GLY A 243 -19.60 25.29 -18.06
C GLY A 243 -20.70 26.18 -18.65
N GLY A 244 -20.82 27.41 -18.14
CA GLY A 244 -21.87 28.38 -18.53
C GLY A 244 -23.03 28.48 -17.54
N ILE A 245 -23.04 27.69 -16.47
CA ILE A 245 -24.00 27.79 -15.38
C ILE A 245 -23.61 28.98 -14.49
N ASP A 246 -24.57 29.87 -14.21
CA ASP A 246 -24.47 30.89 -13.18
C ASP A 246 -25.08 30.32 -11.88
N ILE A 247 -24.27 30.17 -10.83
CA ILE A 247 -24.75 29.60 -9.56
C ILE A 247 -25.82 30.46 -8.90
N ASP A 248 -25.84 31.76 -9.20
CA ASP A 248 -26.82 32.68 -8.68
C ASP A 248 -28.24 32.47 -9.28
N ASP A 249 -28.34 31.84 -10.47
CA ASP A 249 -29.61 31.38 -11.05
C ASP A 249 -30.27 30.24 -10.26
N PHE A 250 -29.50 29.62 -9.35
CA PHE A 250 -29.94 28.58 -8.40
C PHE A 250 -29.95 29.06 -6.96
N ASP A 251 -29.99 30.38 -6.71
CA ASP A 251 -29.93 30.99 -5.35
C ASP A 251 -28.67 30.54 -4.56
N GLY A 252 -27.60 30.13 -5.23
CA GLY A 252 -26.38 29.57 -4.65
C GLY A 252 -26.47 28.09 -4.25
N ASP A 253 -27.55 27.41 -4.61
CA ASP A 253 -27.74 25.99 -4.34
C ASP A 253 -26.87 25.12 -5.28
N LEU A 254 -25.80 24.57 -4.69
CA LEU A 254 -24.84 23.72 -5.39
C LEU A 254 -25.47 22.43 -5.92
N VAL A 255 -26.35 21.81 -5.12
CA VAL A 255 -26.97 20.52 -5.47
C VAL A 255 -27.88 20.69 -6.67
N ALA A 256 -28.74 21.72 -6.65
CA ALA A 256 -29.64 22.03 -7.76
C ALA A 256 -28.87 22.39 -9.04
N ALA A 257 -27.77 23.13 -8.93
CA ALA A 257 -26.93 23.47 -10.09
C ALA A 257 -26.28 22.23 -10.71
N VAL A 258 -25.77 21.29 -9.91
CA VAL A 258 -25.16 20.02 -10.38
C VAL A 258 -26.24 19.09 -10.97
N GLU A 259 -27.40 18.99 -10.33
CA GLU A 259 -28.54 18.22 -10.85
C GLU A 259 -28.97 18.70 -12.24
N SER A 260 -28.89 20.02 -12.51
CA SER A 260 -29.34 20.63 -13.75
C SER A 260 -28.65 20.10 -15.00
N PHE A 261 -27.42 19.59 -14.91
CA PHE A 261 -26.72 18.95 -16.04
C PHE A 261 -26.55 17.43 -15.90
N GLY A 262 -27.18 16.83 -14.88
CA GLY A 262 -27.30 15.38 -14.72
C GLY A 262 -26.01 14.69 -14.30
N ALA A 263 -25.21 15.28 -13.41
CA ALA A 263 -24.08 14.56 -12.79
C ALA A 263 -24.59 13.53 -11.78
N ASP A 264 -23.77 12.50 -11.56
CA ASP A 264 -24.10 11.34 -10.73
C ASP A 264 -23.57 11.49 -9.29
N ALA A 265 -22.61 12.41 -9.07
CA ALA A 265 -22.04 12.71 -7.77
C ALA A 265 -21.52 14.16 -7.67
N ILE A 266 -21.45 14.64 -6.44
CA ILE A 266 -20.75 15.88 -6.08
C ILE A 266 -19.49 15.50 -5.28
N SER A 267 -18.34 16.05 -5.66
CA SER A 267 -17.08 15.88 -4.96
C SER A 267 -16.57 17.24 -4.47
N PRO A 268 -17.02 17.69 -3.28
CA PRO A 268 -16.68 18.99 -2.74
C PRO A 268 -15.39 18.95 -1.94
N VAL A 269 -14.69 20.11 -1.85
CA VAL A 269 -13.63 20.29 -0.87
C VAL A 269 -14.16 20.02 0.53
N GLN A 270 -13.36 19.37 1.39
CA GLN A 270 -13.79 19.02 2.75
C GLN A 270 -14.17 20.21 3.63
N GLY A 271 -13.45 21.33 3.49
CA GLY A 271 -13.63 22.54 4.30
C GLY A 271 -12.48 23.52 4.14
N PHE A 272 -12.47 24.56 4.95
CA PHE A 272 -11.49 25.65 4.89
C PHE A 272 -10.85 25.90 6.27
N PRO A 273 -9.49 26.07 6.34
CA PRO A 273 -8.56 25.91 5.22
C PRO A 273 -8.57 24.47 4.69
N GLN A 274 -8.23 24.27 3.41
CA GLN A 274 -8.31 22.94 2.76
C GLN A 274 -7.51 21.85 3.47
N ASP A 275 -6.36 22.22 4.06
CA ASP A 275 -5.50 21.31 4.86
C ASP A 275 -5.92 21.23 6.34
N GLY A 276 -7.02 21.87 6.73
CA GLY A 276 -7.53 21.87 8.11
C GLY A 276 -8.21 20.56 8.48
N ALA A 277 -8.54 20.40 9.76
CA ALA A 277 -9.18 19.20 10.29
C ALA A 277 -10.24 19.54 11.34
N ILE A 278 -11.23 18.67 11.53
CA ILE A 278 -12.19 18.74 12.64
C ILE A 278 -11.42 18.76 13.96
N GLY A 279 -11.71 19.75 14.80
CA GLY A 279 -10.98 19.99 16.05
C GLY A 279 -9.97 21.13 15.97
N ASP A 280 -9.61 21.58 14.79
CA ASP A 280 -8.91 22.85 14.60
C ASP A 280 -9.94 23.99 14.70
N PRO A 281 -9.77 24.97 15.61
CA PRO A 281 -10.70 26.09 15.75
C PRO A 281 -10.86 26.95 14.50
N ALA A 282 -9.88 26.93 13.60
CA ALA A 282 -9.91 27.66 12.33
C ALA A 282 -10.58 26.89 11.19
N PHE A 283 -10.87 25.60 11.38
CA PHE A 283 -11.47 24.78 10.34
C PHE A 283 -13.00 24.90 10.31
N GLU A 284 -13.53 25.23 9.15
CA GLU A 284 -14.95 25.23 8.84
C GLU A 284 -15.24 24.17 7.79
N ALA A 285 -16.02 23.15 8.16
CA ALA A 285 -16.42 22.10 7.21
C ALA A 285 -17.33 22.68 6.12
N TYR A 286 -16.96 22.47 4.86
CA TYR A 286 -17.79 22.84 3.72
C TYR A 286 -18.89 21.81 3.46
N VAL A 287 -18.58 20.53 3.66
CA VAL A 287 -19.55 19.44 3.54
C VAL A 287 -20.41 19.37 4.79
N THR A 288 -21.70 19.53 4.62
CA THR A 288 -22.69 19.50 5.70
C THR A 288 -23.65 18.34 5.55
N ARG A 289 -24.33 17.99 6.66
CA ARG A 289 -25.39 16.97 6.62
C ARG A 289 -26.54 17.39 5.67
N ALA A 290 -26.91 18.66 5.64
CA ALA A 290 -27.94 19.16 4.74
C ALA A 290 -27.55 18.94 3.25
N MET A 291 -26.32 19.33 2.86
CA MET A 291 -25.82 19.09 1.51
C MET A 291 -25.88 17.60 1.11
N ILE A 292 -25.58 16.69 2.06
CA ILE A 292 -25.63 15.24 1.79
C ILE A 292 -27.08 14.77 1.60
N ASP A 293 -27.98 15.21 2.50
CA ASP A 293 -29.39 14.81 2.44
C ASP A 293 -30.04 15.34 1.13
N ASP A 294 -29.75 16.59 0.72
CA ASP A 294 -30.23 17.20 -0.52
C ASP A 294 -29.67 16.48 -1.75
N ALA A 295 -28.36 16.14 -1.77
CA ALA A 295 -27.74 15.37 -2.86
C ALA A 295 -28.33 13.96 -2.98
N HIS A 296 -28.57 13.28 -1.84
CA HIS A 296 -29.21 11.96 -1.84
C HIS A 296 -30.66 12.01 -2.32
N GLU A 297 -31.41 13.08 -1.98
CA GLU A 297 -32.76 13.29 -2.50
C GLU A 297 -32.77 13.47 -4.03
N ALA A 298 -31.74 14.13 -4.58
CA ALA A 298 -31.50 14.27 -6.02
C ALA A 298 -30.86 13.02 -6.66
N GLY A 299 -30.59 11.95 -5.89
CA GLY A 299 -30.01 10.70 -6.38
C GLY A 299 -28.51 10.73 -6.62
N MET A 300 -27.80 11.76 -6.13
CA MET A 300 -26.37 11.96 -6.28
C MET A 300 -25.60 11.49 -5.04
N LYS A 301 -24.38 11.00 -5.25
CA LYS A 301 -23.42 10.69 -4.17
C LYS A 301 -22.65 11.94 -3.75
N VAL A 302 -22.11 11.91 -2.49
CA VAL A 302 -21.22 12.97 -1.98
C VAL A 302 -19.88 12.35 -1.55
N ILE A 303 -18.78 12.74 -2.21
CA ILE A 303 -17.45 12.19 -2.02
C ILE A 303 -16.43 13.32 -1.81
N PRO A 304 -16.18 13.76 -0.57
CA PRO A 304 -15.28 14.88 -0.30
C PRO A 304 -13.79 14.55 -0.53
N TRP A 305 -13.03 15.61 -0.88
CA TRP A 305 -11.57 15.63 -1.07
C TRP A 305 -10.93 16.79 -0.29
N THR A 306 -9.66 16.77 0.06
CA THR A 306 -8.81 15.63 0.31
C THR A 306 -8.74 15.43 1.82
N VAL A 307 -9.35 14.37 2.32
CA VAL A 307 -9.53 14.18 3.76
C VAL A 307 -8.39 13.33 4.31
N ASN A 308 -7.50 13.92 5.11
CA ASN A 308 -6.27 13.27 5.56
C ASN A 308 -6.15 13.12 7.08
N ASP A 309 -7.15 13.59 7.83
CA ASP A 309 -7.21 13.50 9.28
C ASP A 309 -8.23 12.45 9.75
N ARG A 310 -7.86 11.65 10.73
CA ARG A 310 -8.70 10.55 11.24
C ARG A 310 -10.03 11.04 11.85
N GLN A 311 -10.02 12.17 12.57
CA GLN A 311 -11.23 12.68 13.20
C GLN A 311 -12.18 13.25 12.14
N THR A 312 -11.63 13.90 11.13
CA THR A 312 -12.37 14.43 9.98
C THR A 312 -12.97 13.32 9.14
N MET A 313 -12.21 12.26 8.82
CA MET A 313 -12.74 11.03 8.18
C MET A 313 -13.90 10.45 8.98
N ALA A 314 -13.70 10.29 10.30
CA ALA A 314 -14.73 9.77 11.20
C ALA A 314 -15.97 10.65 11.28
N HIS A 315 -15.82 11.97 11.17
CA HIS A 315 -16.94 12.93 11.13
C HIS A 315 -17.73 12.76 9.84
N PHE A 316 -17.09 12.79 8.67
CA PHE A 316 -17.77 12.66 7.38
C PHE A 316 -18.49 11.32 7.22
N MET A 317 -17.85 10.21 7.60
CA MET A 317 -18.53 8.92 7.64
C MET A 317 -19.77 8.91 8.54
N ARG A 318 -19.77 9.67 9.63
CA ARG A 318 -20.92 9.76 10.57
C ARG A 318 -22.05 10.60 10.02
N ILE A 319 -21.76 11.66 9.28
CA ILE A 319 -22.78 12.51 8.66
C ILE A 319 -23.29 11.94 7.32
N GLY A 320 -22.72 10.83 6.83
CA GLY A 320 -23.30 10.02 5.78
C GLY A 320 -22.78 10.25 4.37
N VAL A 321 -21.50 10.69 4.20
CA VAL A 321 -20.89 10.72 2.87
C VAL A 321 -20.74 9.30 2.31
N ASP A 322 -20.77 9.16 0.99
CA ASP A 322 -20.73 7.87 0.29
C ASP A 322 -19.30 7.33 0.12
N GLY A 323 -18.31 8.21 0.14
CA GLY A 323 -16.91 7.88 0.02
C GLY A 323 -16.01 9.02 0.48
N ILE A 324 -14.71 8.81 0.40
CA ILE A 324 -13.68 9.81 0.74
C ILE A 324 -12.47 9.65 -0.19
N ILE A 325 -12.04 10.75 -0.80
CA ILE A 325 -10.75 10.86 -1.49
C ILE A 325 -9.67 11.24 -0.47
N THR A 326 -8.61 10.42 -0.36
CA THR A 326 -7.57 10.60 0.67
C THR A 326 -6.16 10.25 0.20
N ASP A 327 -5.16 11.00 0.67
CA ASP A 327 -3.73 10.66 0.55
C ASP A 327 -3.33 9.47 1.43
N ARG A 328 -4.18 9.12 2.42
CA ARG A 328 -3.91 8.14 3.48
C ARG A 328 -4.88 6.95 3.46
N PRO A 329 -4.94 6.18 2.36
CA PRO A 329 -5.93 5.11 2.20
C PRO A 329 -5.86 4.05 3.31
N VAL A 330 -4.67 3.75 3.85
CA VAL A 330 -4.50 2.82 4.98
C VAL A 330 -5.20 3.32 6.24
N MET A 331 -5.15 4.64 6.52
CA MET A 331 -5.83 5.23 7.67
C MET A 331 -7.35 5.13 7.55
N LEU A 332 -7.89 5.38 6.35
CA LEU A 332 -9.32 5.28 6.09
C LEU A 332 -9.77 3.82 6.16
N ARG A 333 -9.01 2.89 5.58
CA ARG A 333 -9.27 1.45 5.63
C ARG A 333 -9.30 0.92 7.08
N ASP A 334 -8.33 1.33 7.93
CA ASP A 334 -8.33 0.99 9.35
C ASP A 334 -9.59 1.52 10.07
N LEU A 335 -10.01 2.74 9.74
CA LEU A 335 -11.23 3.33 10.29
C LEU A 335 -12.49 2.59 9.85
N MET A 336 -12.60 2.19 8.57
CA MET A 336 -13.68 1.35 8.05
C MET A 336 -13.75 0.00 8.80
N SER A 337 -12.60 -0.67 8.95
CA SER A 337 -12.49 -1.93 9.69
C SER A 337 -12.99 -1.81 11.13
N ARG A 338 -12.57 -0.76 11.85
CA ARG A 338 -13.00 -0.50 13.23
C ARG A 338 -14.51 -0.21 13.37
N ARG A 339 -15.14 0.20 12.29
CA ARG A 339 -16.59 0.46 12.21
C ARG A 339 -17.39 -0.74 11.72
N GLY A 340 -16.71 -1.83 11.35
CA GLY A 340 -17.34 -3.05 10.83
C GLY A 340 -17.92 -2.88 9.43
N LEU A 341 -17.38 -1.92 8.64
CA LEU A 341 -17.72 -1.79 7.23
C LEU A 341 -17.00 -2.84 6.41
N ASP A 342 -17.58 -3.24 5.30
CA ASP A 342 -16.93 -4.11 4.33
C ASP A 342 -15.70 -3.42 3.75
N LEU A 343 -14.63 -4.18 3.63
CA LEU A 343 -13.35 -3.67 3.15
C LEU A 343 -13.13 -4.06 1.69
N PRO A 344 -12.64 -3.13 0.85
CA PRO A 344 -12.23 -3.45 -0.51
C PRO A 344 -11.21 -4.60 -0.55
N ALA A 345 -11.22 -5.38 -1.62
CA ALA A 345 -10.28 -6.47 -1.81
C ALA A 345 -8.82 -5.97 -1.84
N GLN A 346 -7.91 -6.76 -1.29
CA GLN A 346 -6.47 -6.54 -1.42
C GLN A 346 -5.93 -7.44 -2.52
N TYR A 347 -5.30 -6.85 -3.52
CA TYR A 347 -4.77 -7.59 -4.66
C TYR A 347 -3.31 -7.95 -4.41
N ARG A 348 -2.92 -9.13 -4.86
CA ARG A 348 -1.52 -9.58 -4.78
C ARG A 348 -0.77 -9.08 -5.99
N ASP A 349 0.48 -8.66 -5.76
CA ASP A 349 1.37 -8.36 -6.86
C ASP A 349 1.52 -9.61 -7.75
N PRO A 350 1.13 -9.55 -9.03
CA PRO A 350 1.24 -10.68 -9.96
C PRO A 350 2.70 -11.12 -10.15
N ASP A 351 3.65 -10.20 -9.96
CA ASP A 351 5.09 -10.49 -10.03
C ASP A 351 5.67 -10.98 -8.69
N ALA A 352 4.88 -10.99 -7.60
CA ALA A 352 5.33 -11.47 -6.28
C ALA A 352 5.82 -12.94 -6.31
N GLY A 353 5.44 -13.71 -7.35
CA GLY A 353 5.99 -15.06 -7.60
C GLY A 353 7.38 -15.06 -8.21
N THR A 354 7.88 -13.92 -8.69
CA THR A 354 9.20 -13.75 -9.30
C THR A 354 10.18 -13.02 -8.38
N VAL A 355 9.73 -12.57 -7.20
CA VAL A 355 10.61 -11.93 -6.22
C VAL A 355 11.74 -12.87 -5.84
N ARG A 356 12.97 -12.46 -6.14
CA ARG A 356 14.16 -13.19 -5.74
C ARG A 356 14.53 -12.85 -4.30
N PRO A 357 14.79 -13.86 -3.45
CA PRO A 357 15.22 -13.60 -2.09
C PRO A 357 16.60 -12.93 -2.07
N ILE A 358 16.75 -11.92 -1.22
CA ILE A 358 17.97 -11.14 -1.00
C ILE A 358 18.55 -11.56 0.35
N ALA A 359 19.51 -12.46 0.34
CA ALA A 359 20.04 -13.12 1.54
C ALA A 359 20.55 -12.14 2.63
N GLN A 360 21.10 -10.99 2.24
CA GLN A 360 21.67 -10.02 3.19
C GLN A 360 20.65 -9.01 3.72
N ALA A 361 19.40 -9.00 3.24
CA ALA A 361 18.42 -7.99 3.62
C ALA A 361 17.69 -8.35 4.91
N HIS A 362 17.71 -7.44 5.90
CA HIS A 362 17.01 -7.55 7.18
C HIS A 362 16.10 -6.34 7.43
N ALA A 363 14.79 -6.59 7.52
CA ALA A 363 13.78 -5.60 7.86
C ALA A 363 13.78 -5.38 9.38
N HIS A 364 14.35 -4.25 9.81
CA HIS A 364 14.33 -3.79 11.18
C HIS A 364 12.94 -3.21 11.48
N ASN A 365 12.43 -3.40 12.70
CA ASN A 365 11.10 -2.92 13.09
C ASN A 365 10.00 -3.25 12.06
N ASP A 366 10.05 -4.40 11.39
CA ASP A 366 9.13 -4.77 10.32
C ASP A 366 7.64 -4.53 10.68
N TYR A 367 7.28 -4.71 11.95
CA TYR A 367 5.93 -4.49 12.48
C TYR A 367 5.46 -3.03 12.45
N GLU A 368 6.34 -2.06 12.19
CA GLU A 368 6.01 -0.63 12.03
C GLU A 368 5.61 -0.29 10.59
N HIS A 369 5.91 -1.16 9.62
CA HIS A 369 5.43 -1.01 8.26
C HIS A 369 3.91 -1.19 8.17
N GLU A 370 3.31 -0.64 7.14
CA GLU A 370 1.85 -0.66 6.94
C GLU A 370 1.31 -2.08 6.78
N ARG A 371 2.04 -2.94 6.05
CA ARG A 371 1.75 -4.36 5.89
C ARG A 371 2.92 -5.19 6.43
N PRO A 372 3.01 -5.34 7.78
CA PRO A 372 4.08 -6.12 8.38
C PRO A 372 4.28 -7.46 7.69
N LEU A 373 5.51 -7.92 7.55
CA LEU A 373 5.89 -9.11 6.82
C LEU A 373 5.70 -9.00 5.30
N THR A 374 4.53 -8.55 4.85
CA THR A 374 4.19 -8.53 3.42
C THR A 374 5.11 -7.58 2.65
N ASP A 375 5.32 -6.36 3.16
CA ASP A 375 6.18 -5.37 2.51
C ASP A 375 7.64 -5.85 2.41
N ALA A 376 8.15 -6.48 3.47
CA ALA A 376 9.49 -7.07 3.46
C ALA A 376 9.61 -8.24 2.47
N LEU A 377 8.61 -9.11 2.41
CA LEU A 377 8.61 -10.24 1.46
C LEU A 377 8.48 -9.79 0.01
N ASP A 378 7.66 -8.77 -0.27
CA ASP A 378 7.52 -8.18 -1.61
C ASP A 378 8.83 -7.50 -2.05
N ALA A 379 9.63 -6.98 -1.11
CA ALA A 379 10.96 -6.42 -1.36
C ALA A 379 12.09 -7.47 -1.40
N GLY A 380 11.80 -8.75 -1.23
CA GLY A 380 12.77 -9.85 -1.30
C GLY A 380 13.54 -10.13 -0.02
N PHE A 381 13.15 -9.59 1.12
CA PHE A 381 13.87 -9.73 2.39
C PHE A 381 13.78 -11.15 2.96
N THR A 382 14.93 -11.71 3.34
CA THR A 382 15.03 -13.03 3.95
C THR A 382 15.14 -13.00 5.47
N SER A 383 15.08 -11.82 6.07
CA SER A 383 15.09 -11.63 7.52
C SER A 383 14.19 -10.49 7.94
N VAL A 384 13.32 -10.73 8.93
CA VAL A 384 12.36 -9.74 9.47
C VAL A 384 12.40 -9.74 10.99
N GLU A 385 12.17 -8.57 11.62
CA GLU A 385 12.18 -8.39 13.07
C GLU A 385 10.77 -8.14 13.61
N ALA A 386 10.44 -8.84 14.72
CA ALA A 386 9.19 -8.67 15.45
C ALA A 386 9.44 -8.47 16.95
N ASP A 387 9.05 -7.32 17.50
CA ASP A 387 9.15 -7.00 18.92
C ASP A 387 7.95 -7.54 19.69
N VAL A 388 8.19 -8.35 20.74
CA VAL A 388 7.08 -9.03 21.42
C VAL A 388 6.97 -8.69 22.90
N TRP A 389 5.74 -8.44 23.32
CA TRP A 389 5.30 -8.27 24.69
C TRP A 389 4.34 -9.39 25.11
N LEU A 390 4.66 -10.08 26.21
CA LEU A 390 3.69 -11.02 26.81
C LEU A 390 2.70 -10.24 27.68
N LYS A 391 1.46 -10.11 27.23
CA LYS A 391 0.38 -9.41 27.94
C LYS A 391 -0.87 -10.29 27.98
N ARG A 392 -1.38 -10.58 29.18
CA ARG A 392 -2.58 -11.42 29.39
C ARG A 392 -2.55 -12.76 28.65
N GLY A 393 -1.38 -13.38 28.53
CA GLY A 393 -1.18 -14.68 27.86
C GLY A 393 -1.01 -14.63 26.35
N LYS A 394 -1.19 -13.46 25.71
CA LYS A 394 -0.95 -13.23 24.28
C LYS A 394 0.45 -12.64 24.05
N LEU A 395 1.04 -12.96 22.91
CA LEU A 395 2.28 -12.38 22.41
C LEU A 395 1.92 -11.22 21.48
N LEU A 396 1.90 -10.01 22.02
CA LEU A 396 1.53 -8.80 21.28
C LEU A 396 2.75 -8.17 20.66
N VAL A 397 2.60 -7.64 19.45
CA VAL A 397 3.69 -7.03 18.67
C VAL A 397 3.59 -5.52 18.73
N ALA A 398 4.64 -4.87 19.26
CA ALA A 398 4.83 -3.42 19.30
C ALA A 398 6.22 -3.09 19.82
N HIS A 399 6.77 -1.92 19.45
CA HIS A 399 8.03 -1.41 20.02
C HIS A 399 7.87 -1.11 21.52
N ASP A 400 6.90 -0.29 21.87
CA ASP A 400 6.62 0.10 23.25
C ASP A 400 5.42 -0.65 23.84
N ARG A 401 5.47 -0.87 25.16
CA ARG A 401 4.39 -1.54 25.89
C ARG A 401 3.05 -0.80 25.80
N LYS A 402 3.08 0.53 25.70
CA LYS A 402 1.88 1.38 25.62
C LYS A 402 1.14 1.17 24.28
N ASP A 403 1.88 0.88 23.20
CA ASP A 403 1.37 0.76 21.84
C ASP A 403 0.88 -0.66 21.50
N THR A 404 0.88 -1.57 22.49
CA THR A 404 0.40 -2.95 22.27
C THR A 404 -1.10 -3.00 22.00
N ASP A 405 -1.49 -3.56 20.87
CA ASP A 405 -2.87 -3.82 20.46
C ASP A 405 -3.20 -5.33 20.56
N PRO A 406 -4.36 -5.72 21.18
CA PRO A 406 -4.77 -7.12 21.30
C PRO A 406 -5.03 -7.85 19.97
N SER A 407 -5.25 -7.14 18.86
CA SER A 407 -5.40 -7.68 17.51
C SER A 407 -4.06 -7.96 16.83
N ARG A 408 -3.00 -7.24 17.19
CA ARG A 408 -1.65 -7.36 16.62
C ARG A 408 -0.84 -8.39 17.40
N THR A 409 -1.06 -9.66 17.12
CA THR A 409 -0.33 -10.76 17.76
C THR A 409 0.80 -11.28 16.87
N LEU A 410 1.78 -11.97 17.45
CA LEU A 410 2.84 -12.65 16.69
C LEU A 410 2.25 -13.68 15.72
N GLU A 411 1.17 -14.35 16.13
CA GLU A 411 0.44 -15.29 15.29
C GLU A 411 -0.18 -14.58 14.08
N SER A 412 -1.00 -13.55 14.31
CA SER A 412 -1.76 -12.87 13.23
C SER A 412 -0.88 -12.09 12.25
N LEU A 413 0.23 -11.50 12.71
CA LEU A 413 1.09 -10.69 11.85
C LEU A 413 2.18 -11.52 11.12
N TYR A 414 2.64 -12.63 11.71
CA TYR A 414 3.79 -13.36 11.18
C TYR A 414 3.55 -14.86 10.99
N LEU A 415 3.18 -15.59 12.05
CA LEU A 415 3.21 -17.05 12.00
C LEU A 415 2.12 -17.65 11.11
N ASP A 416 0.91 -17.11 11.16
CA ASP A 416 -0.20 -17.56 10.31
C ASP A 416 0.05 -17.20 8.84
N PRO A 417 0.35 -15.93 8.47
CA PRO A 417 0.63 -15.56 7.09
C PRO A 417 1.83 -16.32 6.49
N LEU A 418 2.92 -16.50 7.26
CA LEU A 418 4.06 -17.29 6.81
C LEU A 418 3.69 -18.75 6.56
N THR A 419 2.87 -19.34 7.43
CA THR A 419 2.42 -20.74 7.26
C THR A 419 1.56 -20.91 6.02
N GLU A 420 0.68 -19.96 5.74
CA GLU A 420 -0.15 -19.94 4.53
C GLU A 420 0.71 -19.79 3.28
N ARG A 421 1.66 -18.85 3.30
CA ARG A 421 2.60 -18.62 2.19
C ARG A 421 3.45 -19.86 1.90
N VAL A 422 4.04 -20.48 2.92
CA VAL A 422 4.82 -21.72 2.77
C VAL A 422 3.97 -22.84 2.17
N ARG A 423 2.70 -22.95 2.56
CA ARG A 423 1.78 -23.94 1.98
C ARG A 423 1.47 -23.61 0.52
N ALA A 424 1.18 -22.37 0.19
CA ALA A 424 0.87 -21.93 -1.17
C ALA A 424 2.05 -22.10 -2.13
N ASN A 425 3.29 -21.97 -1.64
CA ASN A 425 4.52 -22.10 -2.41
C ASN A 425 5.11 -23.52 -2.41
N GLY A 426 4.42 -24.52 -1.91
CA GLY A 426 4.87 -25.92 -1.95
C GLY A 426 5.96 -26.27 -0.93
N GLY A 427 6.20 -25.44 0.09
CA GLY A 427 7.14 -25.75 1.18
C GLY A 427 8.17 -24.65 1.49
N SER A 428 8.27 -23.60 0.69
CA SER A 428 9.22 -22.50 0.83
C SER A 428 8.51 -21.15 1.00
N VAL A 429 9.21 -20.13 1.52
CA VAL A 429 8.67 -18.78 1.65
C VAL A 429 8.59 -18.07 0.31
N TYR A 430 9.62 -18.28 -0.54
CA TYR A 430 9.66 -17.75 -1.90
C TYR A 430 9.35 -18.86 -2.90
N ARG A 431 8.59 -18.53 -3.96
CA ARG A 431 8.28 -19.50 -5.00
C ARG A 431 9.56 -19.88 -5.77
N ASN A 432 9.79 -21.17 -5.94
CA ASN A 432 10.96 -21.72 -6.65
C ASN A 432 12.32 -21.38 -6.02
N ASP A 433 12.32 -21.01 -4.72
CA ASP A 433 13.54 -20.75 -3.98
C ASP A 433 13.39 -21.25 -2.53
N ASP A 434 14.35 -22.06 -2.08
CA ASP A 434 14.32 -22.72 -0.78
C ASP A 434 15.04 -21.93 0.32
N THR A 435 15.45 -20.69 0.04
CA THR A 435 16.07 -19.80 1.03
C THR A 435 15.15 -19.62 2.24
N PRO A 436 15.56 -20.00 3.44
CA PRO A 436 14.72 -19.85 4.62
C PRO A 436 14.60 -18.38 5.03
N LEU A 437 13.42 -18.02 5.53
CA LEU A 437 13.21 -16.72 6.17
C LEU A 437 13.63 -16.77 7.62
N GLN A 438 14.48 -15.84 8.07
CA GLN A 438 14.74 -15.60 9.47
C GLN A 438 13.65 -14.70 10.07
N LEU A 439 12.93 -15.19 11.07
CA LEU A 439 12.07 -14.38 11.94
C LEU A 439 12.82 -14.09 13.24
N LEU A 440 13.36 -12.87 13.37
CA LEU A 440 14.01 -12.39 14.57
C LEU A 440 12.95 -11.89 15.55
N ILE A 441 12.81 -12.53 16.69
CA ILE A 441 11.84 -12.16 17.72
C ILE A 441 12.55 -11.50 18.88
N ASP A 442 12.39 -10.18 19.02
CA ASP A 442 12.93 -9.42 20.14
C ASP A 442 11.97 -9.45 21.34
N ILE A 443 12.40 -10.05 22.43
CA ILE A 443 11.60 -10.12 23.65
C ILE A 443 11.76 -8.83 24.46
N LYS A 444 10.73 -7.98 24.46
CA LYS A 444 10.68 -6.72 25.21
C LYS A 444 10.23 -6.89 26.68
N SER A 445 9.55 -7.98 27.02
CA SER A 445 9.06 -8.28 28.37
C SER A 445 9.98 -9.25 29.12
N LYS A 446 9.58 -9.73 30.34
CA LYS A 446 10.41 -10.63 31.18
C LYS A 446 10.77 -11.93 30.43
N GLY A 447 12.05 -12.10 30.08
CA GLY A 447 12.59 -13.14 29.20
C GLY A 447 12.10 -14.57 29.49
N PRO A 448 12.33 -15.16 30.66
CA PRO A 448 11.96 -16.55 30.91
C PRO A 448 10.46 -16.84 30.81
N ARG A 449 9.62 -15.89 31.21
CA ARG A 449 8.16 -16.04 31.14
C ARG A 449 7.66 -15.92 29.69
N THR A 450 8.17 -14.95 28.98
CA THR A 450 7.81 -14.70 27.57
C THR A 450 8.31 -15.81 26.68
N TYR A 451 9.54 -16.27 26.87
CA TYR A 451 10.08 -17.37 26.08
C TYR A 451 9.29 -18.69 26.28
N ARG A 452 8.82 -18.99 27.51
CA ARG A 452 7.94 -20.17 27.70
C ARG A 452 6.61 -20.04 26.94
N ALA A 453 6.07 -18.84 26.82
CA ALA A 453 4.89 -18.61 25.99
C ALA A 453 5.21 -18.78 24.50
N LEU A 454 6.32 -18.17 24.05
CA LEU A 454 6.84 -18.34 22.68
C LEU A 454 7.06 -19.81 22.32
N ASP A 455 7.75 -20.58 23.15
CA ASP A 455 8.03 -22.01 22.89
C ASP A 455 6.72 -22.81 22.72
N ARG A 456 5.68 -22.54 23.53
CA ARG A 456 4.35 -23.17 23.34
C ARG A 456 3.70 -22.78 22.02
N THR A 457 3.79 -21.50 21.64
CA THR A 457 3.27 -21.02 20.36
C THR A 457 4.03 -21.65 19.20
N LEU A 458 5.37 -21.56 19.17
CA LEU A 458 6.20 -22.08 18.08
C LEU A 458 6.01 -23.59 17.84
N ARG A 459 5.75 -24.38 18.88
CA ARG A 459 5.43 -25.82 18.74
C ARG A 459 4.22 -26.11 17.87
N ARG A 460 3.24 -25.19 17.80
CA ARG A 460 2.07 -25.33 16.93
C ARG A 460 2.43 -25.22 15.46
N TYR A 461 3.46 -24.40 15.16
CA TYR A 461 3.96 -24.15 13.79
C TYR A 461 5.15 -25.03 13.40
N ARG A 462 5.44 -26.10 14.14
CA ARG A 462 6.59 -27.01 13.94
C ARG A 462 6.73 -27.60 12.54
N LYS A 463 5.69 -27.57 11.73
CA LYS A 463 5.71 -28.11 10.36
C LYS A 463 6.48 -27.20 9.40
N VAL A 464 6.52 -25.90 9.67
CA VAL A 464 7.19 -24.89 8.84
C VAL A 464 8.44 -24.30 9.51
N LEU A 465 8.62 -24.49 10.82
CA LEU A 465 9.74 -23.95 11.59
C LEU A 465 10.93 -24.91 11.64
N THR A 466 12.13 -24.36 11.49
CA THR A 466 13.40 -25.06 11.73
C THR A 466 13.47 -25.56 13.18
N GLN A 467 13.82 -26.84 13.34
CA GLN A 467 14.09 -27.45 14.63
C GLN A 467 15.60 -27.41 14.91
N PHE A 468 16.05 -26.82 16.00
CA PHE A 468 17.47 -26.66 16.35
C PHE A 468 18.01 -27.74 17.30
N ALA A 469 17.14 -28.45 18.04
CA ALA A 469 17.54 -29.51 18.96
C ALA A 469 16.52 -30.67 18.93
N PRO A 470 16.94 -31.93 19.12
CA PRO A 470 18.30 -32.42 19.38
C PRO A 470 19.21 -32.44 18.14
N ARG A 471 18.66 -32.32 16.95
CA ARG A 471 19.36 -32.16 15.66
C ARG A 471 18.72 -31.03 14.89
N VAL A 472 19.52 -30.30 14.14
CA VAL A 472 19.01 -29.28 13.22
C VAL A 472 18.20 -29.99 12.11
N ARG A 473 16.97 -29.54 11.91
CA ARG A 473 16.12 -29.89 10.77
C ARG A 473 15.63 -28.59 10.18
N GLU A 474 16.28 -28.21 9.11
CA GLU A 474 15.94 -26.99 8.39
C GLU A 474 14.53 -27.05 7.82
N ARG A 475 13.87 -25.90 7.82
CA ARG A 475 12.53 -25.65 7.29
C ARG A 475 12.51 -24.25 6.71
N ALA A 476 11.39 -23.90 6.08
CA ALA A 476 11.21 -22.61 5.43
C ALA A 476 11.38 -21.39 6.34
N ILE A 477 11.20 -21.56 7.65
CA ILE A 477 11.27 -20.44 8.61
C ILE A 477 12.26 -20.79 9.72
N GLU A 478 13.21 -19.90 9.92
CA GLU A 478 14.16 -19.95 11.04
C GLU A 478 13.81 -18.87 12.06
N VAL A 479 13.51 -19.27 13.30
CA VAL A 479 13.24 -18.32 14.39
C VAL A 479 14.50 -18.09 15.20
N VAL A 480 14.84 -16.81 15.47
CA VAL A 480 15.96 -16.42 16.35
C VAL A 480 15.41 -15.49 17.44
N ILE A 481 15.79 -15.73 18.69
CA ILE A 481 15.34 -14.93 19.85
C ILE A 481 16.37 -13.90 20.23
N SER A 482 15.99 -12.63 20.21
CA SER A 482 16.75 -11.47 20.66
C SER A 482 16.15 -10.82 21.92
N GLY A 483 16.64 -9.64 22.30
CA GLY A 483 16.18 -8.87 23.46
C GLY A 483 16.41 -9.58 24.79
N ASN A 484 15.38 -9.71 25.61
CA ASN A 484 15.45 -10.35 26.94
C ASN A 484 15.47 -11.90 26.83
N ARG A 485 16.41 -12.44 26.09
CA ARG A 485 16.56 -13.87 25.77
C ARG A 485 17.11 -14.69 26.93
N PRO A 486 16.47 -15.81 27.36
CA PRO A 486 16.90 -16.60 28.51
C PRO A 486 17.81 -17.77 28.10
N LEU A 487 19.11 -17.52 27.85
CA LEU A 487 20.09 -18.51 27.39
C LEU A 487 20.05 -19.81 28.21
N GLY A 488 20.04 -19.71 29.54
CA GLY A 488 20.04 -20.88 30.42
C GLY A 488 18.82 -21.78 30.29
N LEU A 489 17.66 -21.21 29.88
CA LEU A 489 16.45 -21.98 29.60
C LEU A 489 16.55 -22.63 28.23
N MET A 490 17.03 -21.90 27.22
CA MET A 490 17.17 -22.40 25.85
C MET A 490 18.20 -23.53 25.75
N ARG A 491 19.32 -23.45 26.48
CA ARG A 491 20.34 -24.52 26.52
C ARG A 491 19.82 -25.85 27.10
N LYS A 492 18.84 -25.81 28.01
CA LYS A 492 18.29 -27.00 28.67
C LYS A 492 17.19 -27.69 27.87
N GLN A 493 16.74 -27.11 26.73
CA GLN A 493 15.64 -27.69 25.94
C GLN A 493 16.11 -28.85 25.07
N HIS A 494 15.48 -30.02 25.21
CA HIS A 494 15.69 -31.18 24.36
C HIS A 494 15.10 -31.02 22.95
N ARG A 495 14.03 -30.22 22.83
CA ARG A 495 13.41 -29.88 21.53
C ARG A 495 13.18 -28.39 21.46
N ARG A 496 13.82 -27.72 20.51
CA ARG A 496 13.81 -26.26 20.38
C ARG A 496 13.56 -25.85 18.94
N TYR A 497 12.68 -24.86 18.75
CA TYR A 497 12.31 -24.28 17.44
C TYR A 497 12.79 -22.83 17.28
N ALA A 498 13.74 -22.40 18.10
CA ALA A 498 14.32 -21.07 18.02
C ALA A 498 15.81 -21.10 18.36
N GLY A 499 16.63 -20.36 17.60
CA GLY A 499 18.01 -20.06 17.93
C GLY A 499 18.13 -18.91 18.94
N TYR A 500 19.31 -18.73 19.49
CA TYR A 500 19.68 -17.64 20.40
C TYR A 500 20.51 -16.61 19.63
N ASP A 501 20.13 -15.34 19.70
CA ASP A 501 20.91 -14.23 19.19
C ASP A 501 22.02 -13.85 20.18
N GLY A 502 23.29 -14.18 19.86
CA GLY A 502 24.46 -13.83 20.68
C GLY A 502 24.81 -12.34 20.63
N ARG A 503 25.90 -12.00 21.30
CA ARG A 503 26.54 -10.68 21.23
C ARG A 503 28.02 -10.85 20.86
N LEU A 504 28.70 -9.79 20.44
CA LEU A 504 30.12 -9.87 20.06
C LEU A 504 31.02 -10.46 21.17
N GLY A 505 30.63 -10.30 22.43
CA GLY A 505 31.31 -10.93 23.59
C GLY A 505 31.17 -12.45 23.63
N ASP A 506 30.20 -13.02 22.91
CA ASP A 506 29.99 -14.47 22.83
C ASP A 506 30.86 -15.13 21.74
N LEU A 507 31.50 -14.33 20.87
CA LEU A 507 32.42 -14.84 19.85
C LEU A 507 33.64 -15.49 20.46
N GLY A 508 33.87 -16.78 20.13
CA GLY A 508 34.92 -17.60 20.69
C GLY A 508 34.47 -18.42 21.91
N SER A 509 33.17 -18.36 22.28
CA SER A 509 32.59 -19.28 23.28
C SER A 509 32.40 -20.69 22.68
N ASP A 510 32.02 -21.65 23.52
CA ASP A 510 31.70 -23.03 23.14
C ASP A 510 30.26 -23.23 22.61
N MET A 511 29.53 -22.15 22.33
CA MET A 511 28.17 -22.22 21.86
C MET A 511 28.12 -22.75 20.42
N SER A 512 27.37 -23.83 20.22
CA SER A 512 27.21 -24.37 18.88
C SER A 512 26.35 -23.45 17.98
N PRO A 513 26.56 -23.44 16.65
CA PRO A 513 25.70 -22.71 15.71
C PRO A 513 24.22 -23.15 15.79
N SER A 514 23.97 -24.40 16.19
CA SER A 514 22.59 -24.86 16.42
C SER A 514 21.93 -24.20 17.63
N LEU A 515 22.68 -23.64 18.57
CA LEU A 515 22.15 -22.84 19.68
C LEU A 515 22.18 -21.34 19.35
N MET A 516 23.28 -20.85 18.80
CA MET A 516 23.53 -19.45 18.50
C MET A 516 23.82 -19.27 17.00
N PRO A 517 22.78 -19.30 16.15
CA PRO A 517 22.96 -19.15 14.69
C PRO A 517 23.30 -17.71 14.27
N LEU A 518 22.98 -16.74 15.13
CA LEU A 518 23.17 -15.31 14.88
C LEU A 518 23.94 -14.67 16.04
N VAL A 519 24.80 -13.73 15.71
CA VAL A 519 25.40 -12.76 16.64
C VAL A 519 25.03 -11.37 16.16
N SER A 520 24.37 -10.57 16.99
CA SER A 520 24.05 -9.19 16.65
C SER A 520 24.48 -8.23 17.76
N ASP A 521 24.92 -7.02 17.38
CA ASP A 521 25.32 -6.01 18.37
C ASP A 521 25.04 -4.59 17.86
N ASN A 522 25.08 -3.62 18.78
CA ASN A 522 24.91 -2.21 18.47
C ASN A 522 26.15 -1.65 17.76
N TRP A 523 25.97 -1.15 16.56
CA TRP A 523 27.05 -0.52 15.78
C TRP A 523 27.78 0.57 16.54
N THR A 524 27.04 1.47 17.17
CA THR A 524 27.59 2.65 17.85
C THR A 524 28.42 2.33 19.10
N ASN A 525 28.30 1.11 19.66
CA ASN A 525 29.15 0.63 20.74
C ASN A 525 30.53 0.19 20.26
N HIS A 526 30.71 -0.02 18.97
CA HIS A 526 31.91 -0.65 18.42
C HIS A 526 32.60 0.22 17.36
N PHE A 527 31.86 1.09 16.67
CA PHE A 527 32.34 1.91 15.59
C PHE A 527 31.88 3.37 15.77
N THR A 528 32.76 4.31 15.40
CA THR A 528 32.46 5.74 15.39
C THR A 528 32.13 6.25 13.99
N TRP A 529 32.55 5.50 12.96
CA TRP A 529 32.29 5.85 11.58
C TRP A 529 30.82 5.67 11.22
N ASN A 530 30.26 6.67 10.56
CA ASN A 530 28.83 6.79 10.25
C ASN A 530 28.51 6.83 8.73
N GLY A 531 29.46 6.41 7.88
CA GLY A 531 29.30 6.42 6.43
C GLY A 531 29.80 7.68 5.74
N ILE A 532 30.24 8.70 6.48
CA ILE A 532 30.79 9.95 5.90
C ILE A 532 32.30 9.78 5.71
N GLY A 533 32.76 10.01 4.47
CA GLY A 533 34.16 9.84 4.10
C GLY A 533 34.63 8.37 4.17
N PRO A 534 35.94 8.10 3.99
CA PRO A 534 36.47 6.76 4.05
C PRO A 534 36.44 6.22 5.49
N MET A 535 36.09 4.92 5.63
CA MET A 535 36.13 4.27 6.94
C MET A 535 37.59 4.22 7.45
N PRO A 536 37.85 4.61 8.72
CA PRO A 536 39.18 4.52 9.31
C PRO A 536 39.74 3.09 9.21
N ALA A 537 41.03 2.97 8.80
CA ALA A 537 41.66 1.66 8.55
C ALA A 537 41.58 0.71 9.77
N ALA A 538 41.71 1.25 10.98
CA ALA A 538 41.58 0.46 12.22
C ALA A 538 40.17 -0.10 12.42
N GLU A 539 39.12 0.69 12.13
CA GLU A 539 37.72 0.24 12.22
C GLU A 539 37.39 -0.77 11.11
N GLN A 540 37.91 -0.57 9.90
CA GLN A 540 37.77 -1.53 8.81
C GLN A 540 38.43 -2.89 9.13
N ALA A 541 39.65 -2.87 9.71
CA ALA A 541 40.32 -4.07 10.15
C ALA A 541 39.55 -4.77 11.27
N LYS A 542 38.99 -4.03 12.22
CA LYS A 542 38.14 -4.53 13.28
C LYS A 542 36.89 -5.21 12.71
N LEU A 543 36.17 -4.57 11.80
CA LEU A 543 34.96 -5.11 11.17
C LEU A 543 35.27 -6.45 10.48
N ARG A 544 36.29 -6.50 9.63
CA ARG A 544 36.72 -7.73 8.94
C ARG A 544 37.13 -8.84 9.93
N SER A 545 37.74 -8.47 11.06
CA SER A 545 38.10 -9.44 12.11
C SER A 545 36.87 -10.03 12.78
N LEU A 546 35.84 -9.21 13.07
CA LEU A 546 34.59 -9.65 13.69
C LEU A 546 33.83 -10.59 12.74
N VAL A 547 33.71 -10.25 11.45
CA VAL A 547 33.09 -11.12 10.44
C VAL A 547 33.81 -12.46 10.35
N ARG A 548 35.14 -12.48 10.20
CA ARG A 548 35.90 -13.74 10.15
C ARG A 548 35.71 -14.60 11.40
N ARG A 549 35.67 -13.98 12.60
CA ARG A 549 35.46 -14.71 13.86
C ARG A 549 34.05 -15.28 13.96
N ALA A 550 33.05 -14.54 13.51
CA ALA A 550 31.68 -15.02 13.49
C ALA A 550 31.56 -16.24 12.53
N HIS A 551 32.05 -16.10 11.31
CA HIS A 551 32.00 -17.16 10.31
C HIS A 551 32.83 -18.39 10.70
N ALA A 552 33.99 -18.21 11.33
CA ALA A 552 34.79 -19.33 11.86
C ALA A 552 34.04 -20.12 12.96
N GLY A 553 33.13 -19.46 13.70
CA GLY A 553 32.24 -20.11 14.66
C GLY A 553 30.96 -20.68 14.02
N GLY A 554 30.73 -20.45 12.74
CA GLY A 554 29.50 -20.83 12.04
C GLY A 554 28.30 -19.94 12.37
N TYR A 555 28.55 -18.72 12.80
CA TYR A 555 27.51 -17.74 13.15
C TYR A 555 27.33 -16.71 12.03
N ARG A 556 26.09 -16.28 11.80
CA ARG A 556 25.79 -15.06 11.04
C ARG A 556 26.05 -13.84 11.90
N LEU A 557 26.40 -12.70 11.28
CA LEU A 557 26.66 -11.44 11.95
C LEU A 557 25.75 -10.33 11.45
N ARG A 558 25.16 -9.56 12.37
CA ARG A 558 24.34 -8.39 12.12
C ARG A 558 24.75 -7.24 13.03
N PHE A 559 24.67 -6.01 12.54
CA PHE A 559 24.70 -4.81 13.38
C PHE A 559 23.38 -4.06 13.29
N TRP A 560 22.81 -3.70 14.44
CA TRP A 560 21.70 -2.77 14.56
C TRP A 560 22.20 -1.39 14.99
N ALA A 561 21.32 -0.34 14.98
CA ALA A 561 21.66 1.07 15.18
C ALA A 561 22.76 1.56 14.20
N THR A 562 22.81 1.01 13.02
CA THR A 562 23.55 1.58 11.90
C THR A 562 22.86 2.86 11.44
N PRO A 563 23.59 3.93 11.02
CA PRO A 563 22.98 5.10 10.40
C PRO A 563 22.09 4.73 9.22
N ASP A 564 20.79 4.99 9.31
CA ASP A 564 19.79 4.61 8.29
C ASP A 564 19.06 5.81 7.65
N GLY A 565 19.52 7.03 7.90
CA GLY A 565 19.02 8.22 7.22
C GLY A 565 19.35 8.20 5.72
N ARG A 566 18.34 8.45 4.86
CA ARG A 566 18.53 8.46 3.40
C ARG A 566 19.68 9.38 2.98
N GLY A 567 20.50 8.93 2.03
CA GLY A 567 21.60 9.72 1.46
C GLY A 567 22.90 8.95 1.23
N PRO A 568 23.93 9.62 0.69
CA PRO A 568 25.20 8.99 0.31
C PRO A 568 25.92 8.28 1.46
N ALA A 569 25.83 8.81 2.69
CA ALA A 569 26.46 8.22 3.86
C ALA A 569 25.93 6.81 4.14
N ARG A 570 24.60 6.61 4.09
CA ARG A 570 23.97 5.31 4.26
C ARG A 570 24.41 4.34 3.15
N THR A 571 24.39 4.77 1.90
CA THR A 571 24.81 3.92 0.76
C THR A 571 26.27 3.51 0.89
N THR A 572 27.15 4.41 1.32
CA THR A 572 28.56 4.10 1.61
C THR A 572 28.69 3.09 2.74
N LEU A 573 27.93 3.25 3.80
CA LEU A 573 27.92 2.30 4.92
C LEU A 573 27.42 0.91 4.48
N TRP A 574 26.33 0.81 3.75
CA TRP A 574 25.85 -0.43 3.21
C TRP A 574 26.89 -1.12 2.30
N SER A 575 27.61 -0.34 1.47
CA SER A 575 28.70 -0.86 0.62
C SER A 575 29.80 -1.48 1.47
N VAL A 576 30.29 -0.79 2.48
CA VAL A 576 31.35 -1.28 3.37
C VAL A 576 30.91 -2.54 4.13
N LEU A 577 29.68 -2.57 4.62
CA LEU A 577 29.13 -3.73 5.31
C LEU A 577 29.02 -4.95 4.37
N ALA A 578 28.44 -4.77 3.19
CA ALA A 578 28.29 -5.80 2.19
C ALA A 578 29.66 -6.35 1.74
N ASP A 579 30.65 -5.46 1.44
CA ASP A 579 32.03 -5.84 1.07
C ASP A 579 32.78 -6.57 2.18
N SER A 580 32.41 -6.31 3.42
CA SER A 580 33.00 -6.99 4.57
C SER A 580 32.45 -8.38 4.80
N GLY A 581 31.38 -8.79 4.07
CA GLY A 581 30.71 -10.07 4.20
C GLY A 581 29.78 -10.17 5.39
N ILE A 582 29.17 -9.04 5.80
CA ILE A 582 28.13 -9.06 6.85
C ILE A 582 26.93 -9.86 6.33
N ASP A 583 26.30 -10.67 7.20
CA ASP A 583 25.20 -11.55 6.76
C ASP A 583 23.86 -10.84 6.68
N HIS A 584 23.64 -9.81 7.50
CA HIS A 584 22.39 -9.04 7.49
C HIS A 584 22.67 -7.54 7.58
N LEU A 585 22.25 -6.80 6.54
CA LEU A 585 22.17 -5.34 6.52
C LEU A 585 20.84 -4.92 7.13
N ASN A 586 20.88 -4.08 8.13
CA ASN A 586 19.74 -3.62 8.93
C ASN A 586 19.18 -2.31 8.35
N THR A 587 17.87 -2.23 8.10
CA THR A 587 17.23 -1.01 7.62
C THR A 587 15.74 -0.97 7.94
N ASP A 588 15.19 0.25 8.04
CA ASP A 588 13.76 0.54 8.00
C ASP A 588 13.30 0.94 6.56
N ASP A 589 14.23 1.15 5.61
CA ASP A 589 13.95 1.48 4.20
C ASP A 589 14.05 0.25 3.29
N LEU A 590 12.97 -0.53 3.23
CA LEU A 590 12.93 -1.80 2.51
C LEU A 590 13.26 -1.64 1.02
N SER A 591 12.62 -0.67 0.36
CA SER A 591 12.81 -0.43 -1.07
C SER A 591 14.22 0.07 -1.40
N GLY A 592 14.79 0.93 -0.54
CA GLY A 592 16.16 1.42 -0.69
C GLY A 592 17.20 0.32 -0.62
N LEU A 593 17.12 -0.57 0.39
CA LEU A 593 18.06 -1.67 0.53
C LEU A 593 17.88 -2.75 -0.54
N SER A 594 16.63 -3.06 -0.89
CA SER A 594 16.34 -4.02 -1.96
C SER A 594 16.99 -3.59 -3.28
N ARG A 595 16.78 -2.32 -3.70
CA ARG A 595 17.43 -1.78 -4.91
C ARG A 595 18.95 -1.82 -4.82
N PHE A 596 19.50 -1.36 -3.69
CA PHE A 596 20.95 -1.34 -3.48
C PHE A 596 21.57 -2.73 -3.67
N LEU A 597 21.01 -3.76 -3.03
CA LEU A 597 21.52 -5.12 -3.11
C LEU A 597 21.26 -5.80 -4.46
N THR A 598 20.12 -5.51 -5.11
CA THR A 598 19.79 -6.05 -6.43
C THR A 598 20.74 -5.54 -7.50
N VAL A 599 20.99 -4.22 -7.55
CA VAL A 599 21.96 -3.63 -8.49
C VAL A 599 23.36 -4.18 -8.26
N ARG A 600 23.75 -4.35 -7.00
CA ARG A 600 25.05 -4.91 -6.63
C ARG A 600 25.21 -6.38 -7.00
N GLY A 601 24.16 -7.18 -6.90
CA GLY A 601 24.16 -8.60 -7.28
C GLY A 601 24.15 -8.85 -8.79
N GLN A 602 23.89 -7.81 -9.59
CA GLN A 602 23.94 -7.84 -11.06
C GLN A 602 25.29 -7.39 -11.63
N ALA A 603 26.16 -6.78 -10.84
CA ALA A 603 27.51 -6.34 -11.17
C ALA A 603 28.55 -7.40 -10.79
#